data_7462016bbe9eec39e8cbe2102e6a5f0a
#
_entry.id   7462016bbe9eec39e8cbe2102e6a5f0a
#
_cell.length_a   1.000
_cell.length_b   1.000
_cell.length_c   1.000
_cell.angle_alpha   90.00
_cell.angle_beta   90.00
_cell.angle_gamma   90.00
#
_symmetry.space_group_name_H-M   'P 1'
#
loop_
_entity.id
_entity.type
_entity.pdbx_description
1 polymer ?
#
loop_
_entity_poly.entity_id
_entity_poly.type
_entity_poly.pdbx_seq_one_letter_code
_entity_poly.pdbx_strand_id
1 'polypeptide(L)'
;AEESKDEIANALKGSQMVFITAGMGGGTGTGAAPVVAEVAHDLGILTVGIVTKPFSFEGKRKMGLAEQGIANLLMHVDSLIVIPNERLKMISQEKITLMNAFQAADNVLRQGVESISALINVPAFINLDFADVRSIMKDAGYAHMGVGSAKGAGKAENAAKAAISSPLLETSIAGAHGVIINITSSPDIGLEDVETAAGLITVSYTHLRAHET
;
A
#
# COMPACT_ATOMS: atom_id res chain seq x y z
N ALA A 1 14.75 -14.37 -13.66
CA ALA A 1 14.42 -12.94 -13.91
C ALA A 1 15.62 -12.20 -14.52
N GLU A 2 16.83 -12.34 -13.99
CA GLU A 2 18.03 -11.70 -14.58
C GLU A 2 18.24 -12.07 -16.06
N GLU A 3 18.04 -13.32 -16.42
CA GLU A 3 18.18 -13.82 -17.80
C GLU A 3 17.04 -13.32 -18.73
N SER A 4 15.94 -12.82 -18.17
CA SER A 4 14.75 -12.40 -18.91
C SER A 4 14.52 -10.89 -18.84
N LYS A 5 15.52 -10.07 -18.53
CA LYS A 5 15.35 -8.61 -18.41
C LYS A 5 14.81 -7.98 -19.69
N ASP A 6 15.25 -8.43 -20.86
CA ASP A 6 14.77 -7.91 -22.14
C ASP A 6 13.28 -8.25 -22.39
N GLU A 7 12.84 -9.44 -21.99
CA GLU A 7 11.44 -9.86 -22.10
C GLU A 7 10.57 -9.04 -21.14
N ILE A 8 11.04 -8.81 -19.91
CA ILE A 8 10.36 -7.97 -18.91
C ILE A 8 10.28 -6.54 -19.44
N ALA A 9 11.36 -5.97 -19.96
CA ALA A 9 11.37 -4.63 -20.53
C ALA A 9 10.37 -4.48 -21.68
N ASN A 10 10.31 -5.47 -22.59
CA ASN A 10 9.36 -5.48 -23.68
C ASN A 10 7.90 -5.55 -23.19
N ALA A 11 7.63 -6.33 -22.16
CA ALA A 11 6.29 -6.44 -21.56
C ALA A 11 5.85 -5.15 -20.86
N LEU A 12 6.78 -4.40 -20.26
CA LEU A 12 6.50 -3.16 -19.54
C LEU A 12 6.47 -1.92 -20.45
N LYS A 13 6.93 -2.03 -21.69
CA LYS A 13 7.06 -0.92 -22.62
C LYS A 13 5.72 -0.21 -22.86
N GLY A 14 5.71 1.11 -22.68
CA GLY A 14 4.52 1.95 -22.85
C GLY A 14 3.65 2.05 -21.60
N SER A 15 3.97 1.34 -20.52
CA SER A 15 3.30 1.50 -19.24
C SER A 15 3.74 2.81 -18.56
N GLN A 16 2.82 3.49 -17.90
CA GLN A 16 3.10 4.69 -17.12
C GLN A 16 3.35 4.37 -15.64
N MET A 17 2.79 3.27 -15.16
CA MET A 17 2.89 2.79 -13.78
C MET A 17 2.89 1.26 -13.76
N VAL A 18 3.61 0.69 -12.81
CA VAL A 18 3.64 -0.74 -12.56
C VAL A 18 3.49 -1.03 -11.07
N PHE A 19 2.67 -2.01 -10.75
CA PHE A 19 2.59 -2.57 -9.41
C PHE A 19 3.37 -3.87 -9.34
N ILE A 20 4.23 -3.99 -8.34
CA ILE A 20 4.98 -5.21 -8.06
C ILE A 20 4.46 -5.78 -6.74
N THR A 21 3.80 -6.93 -6.81
CA THR A 21 3.23 -7.57 -5.62
C THR A 21 3.87 -8.93 -5.41
N ALA A 22 4.27 -9.19 -4.16
CA ALA A 22 4.86 -10.46 -3.81
C ALA A 22 4.75 -10.77 -2.30
N GLY A 23 4.67 -12.06 -1.97
CA GLY A 23 5.01 -12.54 -0.64
C GLY A 23 6.53 -12.70 -0.52
N MET A 24 7.15 -11.94 0.37
CA MET A 24 8.60 -11.98 0.57
C MET A 24 9.01 -13.13 1.49
N GLY A 25 10.24 -13.60 1.33
CA GLY A 25 10.82 -14.72 2.11
C GLY A 25 10.83 -16.05 1.36
N GLY A 26 10.17 -16.14 0.21
CA GLY A 26 10.30 -17.26 -0.74
C GLY A 26 11.40 -16.99 -1.78
N GLY A 27 11.57 -17.94 -2.71
CA GLY A 27 12.58 -17.82 -3.80
C GLY A 27 12.14 -16.83 -4.89
N THR A 28 10.94 -17.04 -5.43
CA THR A 28 10.45 -16.31 -6.61
C THR A 28 10.21 -14.83 -6.31
N GLY A 29 9.35 -14.51 -5.35
CA GLY A 29 9.01 -13.11 -5.01
C GLY A 29 10.23 -12.33 -4.54
N THR A 30 10.99 -12.89 -3.60
CA THR A 30 12.18 -12.25 -3.03
C THR A 30 13.26 -11.97 -4.07
N GLY A 31 13.47 -12.88 -5.01
CA GLY A 31 14.53 -12.77 -6.03
C GLY A 31 14.09 -12.04 -7.29
N ALA A 32 12.85 -12.22 -7.75
CA ALA A 32 12.40 -11.64 -9.00
C ALA A 32 11.86 -10.20 -8.87
N ALA A 33 11.19 -9.87 -7.75
CA ALA A 33 10.59 -8.55 -7.59
C ALA A 33 11.60 -7.39 -7.72
N PRO A 34 12.80 -7.42 -7.10
CA PRO A 34 13.81 -6.38 -7.30
C PRO A 34 14.26 -6.23 -8.76
N VAL A 35 14.40 -7.34 -9.49
CA VAL A 35 14.83 -7.33 -10.90
C VAL A 35 13.78 -6.70 -11.80
N VAL A 36 12.51 -7.03 -11.59
CA VAL A 36 11.40 -6.40 -12.32
C VAL A 36 11.32 -4.91 -11.99
N ALA A 37 11.53 -4.54 -10.72
CA ALA A 37 11.54 -3.15 -10.28
C ALA A 37 12.68 -2.36 -10.94
N GLU A 38 13.89 -2.91 -10.99
CA GLU A 38 15.04 -2.31 -11.65
C GLU A 38 14.73 -2.02 -13.13
N VAL A 39 14.20 -2.99 -13.85
CA VAL A 39 13.83 -2.82 -15.27
C VAL A 39 12.76 -1.73 -15.45
N ALA A 40 11.74 -1.71 -14.58
CA ALA A 40 10.68 -0.70 -14.64
C ALA A 40 11.22 0.70 -14.33
N HIS A 41 12.07 0.82 -13.33
CA HIS A 41 12.73 2.08 -12.94
C HIS A 41 13.62 2.61 -14.08
N ASP A 42 14.42 1.75 -14.71
CA ASP A 42 15.30 2.13 -15.84
C ASP A 42 14.50 2.62 -17.06
N LEU A 43 13.28 2.13 -17.24
CA LEU A 43 12.33 2.62 -18.25
C LEU A 43 11.62 3.91 -17.86
N GLY A 44 11.86 4.46 -16.66
CA GLY A 44 11.21 5.67 -16.15
C GLY A 44 9.74 5.50 -15.78
N ILE A 45 9.30 4.25 -15.55
CA ILE A 45 7.94 3.89 -15.17
C ILE A 45 7.78 4.10 -13.67
N LEU A 46 6.67 4.74 -13.23
CA LEU A 46 6.35 4.83 -11.80
C LEU A 46 6.17 3.43 -11.22
N THR A 47 7.06 3.06 -10.30
CA THR A 47 7.14 1.69 -9.78
C THR A 47 6.71 1.64 -8.31
N VAL A 48 5.63 0.93 -8.04
CA VAL A 48 5.06 0.79 -6.69
C VAL A 48 5.12 -0.66 -6.24
N GLY A 49 5.85 -0.91 -5.17
CA GLY A 49 5.93 -2.22 -4.52
C GLY A 49 4.87 -2.35 -3.43
N ILE A 50 4.12 -3.46 -3.42
CA ILE A 50 3.21 -3.83 -2.34
C ILE A 50 3.51 -5.28 -1.97
N VAL A 51 4.15 -5.50 -0.84
CA VAL A 51 4.67 -6.81 -0.47
C VAL A 51 4.29 -7.20 0.95
N THR A 52 4.25 -8.50 1.23
CA THR A 52 4.00 -9.00 2.58
C THR A 52 5.26 -9.60 3.20
N LYS A 53 5.40 -9.42 4.53
CA LYS A 53 6.37 -10.18 5.35
C LYS A 53 5.73 -11.49 5.81
N PRO A 54 6.51 -12.58 5.93
CA PRO A 54 6.01 -13.87 6.39
C PRO A 54 5.36 -13.80 7.77
N PHE A 55 4.48 -14.75 8.05
CA PHE A 55 4.03 -15.00 9.42
C PHE A 55 5.19 -15.53 10.30
N SER A 56 5.13 -15.28 11.59
CA SER A 56 6.15 -15.74 12.55
C SER A 56 6.32 -17.27 12.57
N PHE A 57 5.23 -18.02 12.35
CA PHE A 57 5.27 -19.47 12.29
C PHE A 57 6.03 -20.03 11.06
N GLU A 58 6.26 -19.23 10.04
CA GLU A 58 7.04 -19.64 8.85
C GLU A 58 8.55 -19.68 9.11
N GLY A 59 8.99 -19.11 10.22
CA GLY A 59 10.33 -19.23 10.75
C GLY A 59 11.27 -18.07 10.43
N LYS A 60 12.31 -17.94 11.28
CA LYS A 60 13.28 -16.83 11.22
C LYS A 60 14.05 -16.77 9.90
N ARG A 61 14.33 -17.91 9.28
CA ARG A 61 15.05 -17.94 7.99
C ARG A 61 14.25 -17.24 6.88
N LYS A 62 12.95 -17.52 6.78
CA LYS A 62 12.08 -16.83 5.80
C LYS A 62 11.99 -15.34 6.09
N MET A 63 11.88 -14.95 7.37
CA MET A 63 11.84 -13.53 7.75
C MET A 63 13.13 -12.82 7.34
N GLY A 64 14.32 -13.39 7.60
CA GLY A 64 15.59 -12.80 7.19
C GLY A 64 15.72 -12.66 5.66
N LEU A 65 15.28 -13.67 4.89
CA LEU A 65 15.22 -13.58 3.44
C LEU A 65 14.24 -12.47 2.97
N ALA A 66 13.09 -12.34 3.64
CA ALA A 66 12.12 -11.31 3.32
C ALA A 66 12.71 -9.91 3.54
N GLU A 67 13.38 -9.68 4.66
CA GLU A 67 14.02 -8.40 4.97
C GLU A 67 15.10 -8.02 3.95
N GLN A 68 15.92 -8.98 3.53
CA GLN A 68 16.91 -8.76 2.48
C GLN A 68 16.25 -8.41 1.14
N GLY A 69 15.20 -9.15 0.75
CA GLY A 69 14.46 -8.89 -0.48
C GLY A 69 13.75 -7.54 -0.48
N ILE A 70 13.18 -7.14 0.66
CA ILE A 70 12.55 -5.83 0.86
C ILE A 70 13.58 -4.71 0.72
N ALA A 71 14.76 -4.86 1.35
CA ALA A 71 15.84 -3.88 1.23
C ALA A 71 16.32 -3.74 -0.23
N ASN A 72 16.47 -4.84 -0.95
CA ASN A 72 16.83 -4.82 -2.37
C ASN A 72 15.73 -4.19 -3.24
N LEU A 73 14.46 -4.52 -2.98
CA LEU A 73 13.33 -3.97 -3.72
C LEU A 73 13.20 -2.44 -3.53
N LEU A 74 13.43 -1.96 -2.30
CA LEU A 74 13.35 -0.53 -1.97
C LEU A 74 14.30 0.34 -2.80
N MET A 75 15.42 -0.21 -3.25
CA MET A 75 16.39 0.54 -4.07
C MET A 75 15.89 0.81 -5.51
N HIS A 76 14.85 0.12 -5.95
CA HIS A 76 14.38 0.15 -7.33
C HIS A 76 12.91 0.55 -7.49
N VAL A 77 12.21 0.81 -6.38
CA VAL A 77 10.81 1.28 -6.41
C VAL A 77 10.71 2.73 -5.98
N ASP A 78 9.74 3.46 -6.53
CA ASP A 78 9.43 4.83 -6.08
C ASP A 78 8.72 4.81 -4.73
N SER A 79 7.79 3.87 -4.52
CA SER A 79 7.07 3.68 -3.27
C SER A 79 7.00 2.21 -2.90
N LEU A 80 7.19 1.89 -1.63
CA LEU A 80 7.12 0.52 -1.11
C LEU A 80 6.20 0.42 0.10
N ILE A 81 5.12 -0.33 -0.06
CA ILE A 81 4.20 -0.69 1.02
C ILE A 81 4.57 -2.10 1.49
N VAL A 82 4.94 -2.21 2.76
CA VAL A 82 5.27 -3.51 3.38
C VAL A 82 4.19 -3.85 4.40
N ILE A 83 3.58 -5.01 4.24
CA ILE A 83 2.48 -5.50 5.08
C ILE A 83 2.96 -6.70 5.90
N PRO A 84 3.14 -6.56 7.22
CA PRO A 84 3.44 -7.70 8.07
C PRO A 84 2.21 -8.61 8.20
N ASN A 85 2.32 -9.87 7.78
CA ASN A 85 1.21 -10.82 7.86
C ASN A 85 0.68 -11.00 9.30
N GLU A 86 1.53 -10.84 10.32
CA GLU A 86 1.11 -10.90 11.72
C GLU A 86 0.01 -9.89 12.06
N ARG A 87 0.02 -8.72 11.42
CA ARG A 87 -0.97 -7.67 11.66
C ARG A 87 -2.34 -7.97 11.07
N LEU A 88 -2.43 -8.89 10.12
CA LEU A 88 -3.70 -9.34 9.56
C LEU A 88 -4.61 -9.97 10.62
N LYS A 89 -4.02 -10.55 11.66
CA LYS A 89 -4.77 -11.10 12.81
C LYS A 89 -5.56 -10.03 13.57
N MET A 90 -5.16 -8.78 13.47
CA MET A 90 -5.76 -7.65 14.20
C MET A 90 -6.86 -6.95 13.41
N ILE A 91 -6.84 -7.06 12.08
CA ILE A 91 -7.81 -6.38 11.20
C ILE A 91 -8.91 -7.31 10.70
N SER A 92 -8.69 -8.61 10.74
CA SER A 92 -9.67 -9.60 10.29
C SER A 92 -10.86 -9.65 11.26
N GLN A 93 -12.06 -9.53 10.71
CA GLN A 93 -13.30 -9.75 11.46
C GLN A 93 -13.52 -11.23 11.78
N GLU A 94 -12.90 -12.12 11.01
CA GLU A 94 -12.92 -13.55 11.21
C GLU A 94 -11.64 -14.02 11.87
N LYS A 95 -11.73 -15.12 12.63
CA LYS A 95 -10.54 -15.73 13.22
C LYS A 95 -9.58 -16.19 12.13
N ILE A 96 -8.38 -15.64 12.12
CA ILE A 96 -7.31 -16.11 11.24
C ILE A 96 -6.88 -17.51 11.66
N THR A 97 -7.07 -18.46 10.78
CA THR A 97 -6.64 -19.85 10.89
C THR A 97 -5.49 -20.12 9.93
N LEU A 98 -4.81 -21.24 10.08
CA LEU A 98 -3.74 -21.63 9.16
C LEU A 98 -4.26 -21.78 7.71
N MET A 99 -5.53 -22.17 7.54
CA MET A 99 -6.15 -22.35 6.22
C MET A 99 -6.44 -21.04 5.49
N ASN A 100 -6.89 -20.00 6.22
CA ASN A 100 -7.28 -18.72 5.59
C ASN A 100 -6.21 -17.62 5.71
N ALA A 101 -5.10 -17.90 6.41
CA ALA A 101 -4.06 -16.92 6.67
C ALA A 101 -3.45 -16.35 5.38
N PHE A 102 -3.11 -17.22 4.44
CA PHE A 102 -2.53 -16.79 3.16
C PHE A 102 -3.55 -16.07 2.27
N GLN A 103 -4.81 -16.51 2.30
CA GLN A 103 -5.87 -15.81 1.59
C GLN A 103 -6.11 -14.39 2.16
N ALA A 104 -5.98 -14.22 3.46
CA ALA A 104 -6.03 -12.89 4.08
C ALA A 104 -4.87 -11.99 3.59
N ALA A 105 -3.66 -12.54 3.44
CA ALA A 105 -2.51 -11.83 2.89
C ALA A 105 -2.75 -11.45 1.41
N ASP A 106 -3.23 -12.37 0.59
CA ASP A 106 -3.55 -12.10 -0.81
C ASP A 106 -4.64 -11.01 -0.96
N ASN A 107 -5.67 -11.05 -0.10
CA ASN A 107 -6.74 -10.05 -0.10
C ASN A 107 -6.21 -8.65 0.22
N VAL A 108 -5.27 -8.50 1.14
CA VAL A 108 -4.68 -7.21 1.49
C VAL A 108 -3.80 -6.67 0.35
N LEU A 109 -3.01 -7.54 -0.29
CA LEU A 109 -2.24 -7.15 -1.49
C LEU A 109 -3.18 -6.67 -2.60
N ARG A 110 -4.25 -7.41 -2.86
CA ARG A 110 -5.27 -7.03 -3.84
C ARG A 110 -5.90 -5.68 -3.50
N GLN A 111 -6.33 -5.47 -2.25
CA GLN A 111 -6.89 -4.19 -1.81
C GLN A 111 -5.91 -3.03 -1.99
N GLY A 112 -4.63 -3.24 -1.71
CA GLY A 112 -3.58 -2.23 -1.92
C GLY A 112 -3.49 -1.79 -3.38
N VAL A 113 -3.44 -2.74 -4.31
CA VAL A 113 -3.40 -2.45 -5.75
C VAL A 113 -4.71 -1.81 -6.22
N GLU A 114 -5.86 -2.38 -5.85
CA GLU A 114 -7.18 -1.87 -6.24
C GLU A 114 -7.41 -0.43 -5.75
N SER A 115 -7.02 -0.11 -4.52
CA SER A 115 -7.19 1.23 -3.96
C SER A 115 -6.45 2.29 -4.76
N ILE A 116 -5.19 2.04 -5.14
CA ILE A 116 -4.39 2.99 -5.92
C ILE A 116 -4.84 3.01 -7.38
N SER A 117 -5.12 1.85 -7.97
CA SER A 117 -5.59 1.74 -9.34
C SER A 117 -6.96 2.41 -9.54
N ALA A 118 -7.85 2.32 -8.56
CA ALA A 118 -9.16 2.95 -8.61
C ALA A 118 -9.08 4.48 -8.68
N LEU A 119 -8.11 5.09 -8.02
CA LEU A 119 -7.91 6.55 -8.06
C LEU A 119 -7.65 7.07 -9.48
N ILE A 120 -7.05 6.24 -10.33
CA ILE A 120 -6.63 6.62 -11.69
C ILE A 120 -7.70 6.18 -12.71
N ASN A 121 -8.30 5.01 -12.52
CA ASN A 121 -9.11 4.36 -13.55
C ASN A 121 -10.62 4.48 -13.33
N VAL A 122 -11.07 4.77 -12.11
CA VAL A 122 -12.50 4.82 -11.79
C VAL A 122 -12.97 6.27 -11.74
N PRO A 123 -13.96 6.68 -12.57
CA PRO A 123 -14.56 8.00 -12.48
C PRO A 123 -15.17 8.23 -11.09
N ALA A 124 -14.80 9.32 -10.44
CA ALA A 124 -15.29 9.71 -9.13
C ALA A 124 -15.83 11.15 -9.16
N PHE A 125 -16.48 11.61 -8.09
CA PHE A 125 -16.91 13.00 -7.96
C PHE A 125 -15.72 13.97 -7.87
N ILE A 126 -14.63 13.52 -7.25
CA ILE A 126 -13.33 14.21 -7.22
C ILE A 126 -12.34 13.25 -7.81
N ASN A 127 -11.81 13.58 -8.98
CA ASN A 127 -10.83 12.76 -9.68
C ASN A 127 -9.42 13.31 -9.40
N LEU A 128 -8.52 12.40 -9.05
CA LEU A 128 -7.08 12.64 -9.13
C LEU A 128 -6.61 12.23 -10.54
N ASP A 129 -5.81 13.05 -11.18
CA ASP A 129 -5.14 12.62 -12.39
C ASP A 129 -3.87 11.81 -12.07
N PHE A 130 -3.34 11.13 -13.09
CA PHE A 130 -2.12 10.34 -12.90
C PHE A 130 -0.93 11.20 -12.47
N ALA A 131 -0.87 12.47 -12.86
CA ALA A 131 0.21 13.37 -12.49
C ALA A 131 0.21 13.67 -10.99
N ASP A 132 -0.98 13.82 -10.38
CA ASP A 132 -1.13 14.03 -8.94
C ASP A 132 -0.65 12.80 -8.15
N VAL A 133 -1.11 11.61 -8.54
CA VAL A 133 -0.67 10.35 -7.92
C VAL A 133 0.85 10.19 -8.06
N ARG A 134 1.40 10.44 -9.26
CA ARG A 134 2.82 10.36 -9.53
C ARG A 134 3.62 11.33 -8.65
N SER A 135 3.15 12.57 -8.47
CA SER A 135 3.85 13.59 -7.66
C SER A 135 4.01 13.19 -6.20
N ILE A 136 3.05 12.44 -5.65
CA ILE A 136 3.07 11.98 -4.26
C ILE A 136 3.89 10.70 -4.11
N MET A 137 3.81 9.79 -5.09
CA MET A 137 4.38 8.44 -4.97
C MET A 137 5.80 8.32 -5.50
N LYS A 138 6.24 9.25 -6.38
CA LYS A 138 7.58 9.20 -6.95
C LYS A 138 8.62 9.50 -5.88
N ASP A 139 9.63 8.63 -5.80
CA ASP A 139 10.75 8.73 -4.86
C ASP A 139 10.32 8.84 -3.38
N ALA A 140 9.12 8.36 -3.05
CA ALA A 140 8.56 8.46 -1.70
C ALA A 140 9.16 7.46 -0.70
N GLY A 141 9.82 6.41 -1.18
CA GLY A 141 10.42 5.38 -0.34
C GLY A 141 9.36 4.51 0.36
N TYR A 142 9.44 4.35 1.67
CA TYR A 142 8.43 3.59 2.41
C TYR A 142 7.10 4.35 2.46
N ALA A 143 6.03 3.65 2.10
CA ALA A 143 4.66 4.13 2.20
C ALA A 143 3.84 3.22 3.13
N HIS A 144 2.81 3.77 3.73
CA HIS A 144 1.92 3.05 4.63
C HIS A 144 0.49 3.10 4.11
N MET A 145 -0.27 2.04 4.36
CA MET A 145 -1.67 1.94 3.98
C MET A 145 -2.53 1.69 5.22
N GLY A 146 -3.51 2.54 5.43
CA GLY A 146 -4.55 2.33 6.44
C GLY A 146 -5.90 2.13 5.76
N VAL A 147 -6.68 1.17 6.23
CA VAL A 147 -8.02 0.89 5.72
C VAL A 147 -9.01 0.95 6.88
N GLY A 148 -10.11 1.65 6.67
CA GLY A 148 -11.19 1.73 7.63
C GLY A 148 -12.54 1.64 6.94
N SER A 149 -13.49 0.94 7.54
CA SER A 149 -14.87 0.87 7.08
C SER A 149 -15.84 0.99 8.23
N ALA A 150 -16.97 1.65 7.99
CA ALA A 150 -18.04 1.78 8.97
C ALA A 150 -19.40 1.83 8.29
N LYS A 151 -20.46 1.54 9.06
CA LYS A 151 -21.86 1.59 8.63
C LYS A 151 -22.69 2.36 9.66
N GLY A 152 -23.85 2.89 9.23
CA GLY A 152 -24.79 3.58 10.12
C GLY A 152 -24.42 5.04 10.37
N ALA A 153 -24.94 5.58 11.50
CA ALA A 153 -24.70 6.98 11.88
C ALA A 153 -23.21 7.22 12.18
N GLY A 154 -22.66 8.35 11.72
CA GLY A 154 -21.25 8.69 11.90
C GLY A 154 -20.28 7.78 11.12
N LYS A 155 -20.77 7.13 10.05
CA LYS A 155 -19.98 6.17 9.24
C LYS A 155 -18.67 6.78 8.75
N ALA A 156 -18.67 8.04 8.31
CA ALA A 156 -17.50 8.72 7.78
C ALA A 156 -16.41 8.92 8.84
N GLU A 157 -16.79 9.48 9.98
CA GLU A 157 -15.89 9.71 11.11
C GLU A 157 -15.30 8.38 11.64
N ASN A 158 -16.17 7.39 11.83
CA ASN A 158 -15.75 6.07 12.33
C ASN A 158 -14.83 5.33 11.33
N ALA A 159 -15.09 5.42 10.04
CA ALA A 159 -14.24 4.84 9.01
C ALA A 159 -12.86 5.55 8.97
N ALA A 160 -12.83 6.89 9.04
CA ALA A 160 -11.58 7.65 9.08
C ALA A 160 -10.75 7.29 10.32
N LYS A 161 -11.35 7.24 11.51
CA LYS A 161 -10.69 6.80 12.75
C LYS A 161 -10.13 5.39 12.63
N ALA A 162 -10.90 4.47 12.05
CA ALA A 162 -10.46 3.10 11.82
C ALA A 162 -9.28 3.03 10.83
N ALA A 163 -9.27 3.86 9.79
CA ALA A 163 -8.16 3.93 8.84
C ALA A 163 -6.87 4.44 9.48
N ILE A 164 -6.95 5.54 10.26
CA ILE A 164 -5.80 6.13 10.98
C ILE A 164 -5.24 5.17 12.02
N SER A 165 -6.13 4.41 12.69
CA SER A 165 -5.76 3.43 13.71
C SER A 165 -5.54 2.04 13.14
N SER A 166 -5.47 1.90 11.83
CA SER A 166 -5.33 0.60 11.18
C SER A 166 -4.04 -0.09 11.63
N PRO A 167 -4.10 -1.34 12.10
CA PRO A 167 -2.92 -2.11 12.44
C PRO A 167 -1.95 -2.35 11.27
N LEU A 168 -2.38 -2.11 10.02
CA LEU A 168 -1.51 -2.17 8.84
C LEU A 168 -0.47 -1.04 8.83
N LEU A 169 -0.76 0.07 9.52
CA LEU A 169 0.21 1.13 9.73
C LEU A 169 1.27 0.63 10.73
N GLU A 170 2.48 0.37 10.28
CA GLU A 170 3.58 -0.05 11.17
C GLU A 170 4.04 1.08 12.11
N THR A 171 3.91 2.31 11.64
CA THR A 171 4.29 3.52 12.35
C THR A 171 3.12 4.50 12.35
N SER A 172 3.20 5.53 13.19
CA SER A 172 2.31 6.68 13.09
C SER A 172 2.44 7.31 11.70
N ILE A 173 1.34 7.83 11.15
CA ILE A 173 1.33 8.64 9.92
C ILE A 173 2.05 9.97 10.09
N ALA A 174 2.59 10.20 11.26
CA ALA A 174 3.42 11.34 11.63
C ALA A 174 4.64 11.46 10.73
N GLY A 175 4.85 12.65 10.17
CA GLY A 175 6.01 12.92 9.31
C GLY A 175 5.86 12.42 7.87
N ALA A 176 4.70 11.93 7.46
CA ALA A 176 4.43 11.64 6.05
C ALA A 176 4.53 12.93 5.21
N HIS A 177 5.19 12.86 4.05
CA HIS A 177 5.33 14.01 3.15
C HIS A 177 4.13 14.21 2.24
N GLY A 178 3.34 13.15 2.01
CA GLY A 178 2.12 13.16 1.22
C GLY A 178 1.13 12.13 1.71
N VAL A 179 -0.15 12.39 1.54
CA VAL A 179 -1.25 11.48 1.88
C VAL A 179 -2.20 11.42 0.71
N ILE A 180 -2.55 10.22 0.31
CA ILE A 180 -3.62 9.96 -0.66
C ILE A 180 -4.81 9.39 0.12
N ILE A 181 -5.97 10.02 -0.03
CA ILE A 181 -7.19 9.60 0.64
C ILE A 181 -8.19 9.13 -0.43
N ASN A 182 -8.61 7.87 -0.33
CA ASN A 182 -9.65 7.30 -1.15
C ASN A 182 -10.89 7.05 -0.29
N ILE A 183 -12.01 7.70 -0.64
CA ILE A 183 -13.28 7.54 0.04
C ILE A 183 -14.29 6.90 -0.91
N THR A 184 -14.68 5.68 -0.61
CA THR A 184 -15.73 4.96 -1.34
C THR A 184 -16.96 4.83 -0.45
N SER A 185 -18.09 5.30 -0.92
CA SER A 185 -19.34 5.25 -0.15
C SER A 185 -20.56 5.01 -1.03
N SER A 186 -21.69 4.76 -0.38
CA SER A 186 -23.00 4.78 -1.02
C SER A 186 -23.36 6.21 -1.49
N PRO A 187 -24.24 6.36 -2.51
CA PRO A 187 -24.58 7.67 -3.09
C PRO A 187 -25.23 8.67 -2.13
N ASP A 188 -25.62 8.22 -0.93
CA ASP A 188 -26.26 9.02 0.13
C ASP A 188 -25.26 9.72 1.06
N ILE A 189 -23.95 9.68 0.77
CA ILE A 189 -22.95 10.39 1.58
C ILE A 189 -23.10 11.90 1.41
N GLY A 190 -23.13 12.63 2.52
CA GLY A 190 -23.12 14.09 2.52
C GLY A 190 -21.72 14.65 2.26
N LEU A 191 -21.66 15.87 1.72
CA LEU A 191 -20.39 16.60 1.58
C LEU A 191 -19.71 16.81 2.93
N GLU A 192 -20.47 17.10 3.96
CA GLU A 192 -20.01 17.27 5.34
C GLU A 192 -19.34 16.00 5.89
N ASP A 193 -19.86 14.82 5.52
CA ASP A 193 -19.25 13.54 5.88
C ASP A 193 -17.85 13.36 5.26
N VAL A 194 -17.71 13.76 3.99
CA VAL A 194 -16.43 13.69 3.26
C VAL A 194 -15.42 14.67 3.88
N GLU A 195 -15.85 15.90 4.16
CA GLU A 195 -15.02 16.93 4.80
C GLU A 195 -14.57 16.48 6.19
N THR A 196 -15.48 15.89 6.98
CA THR A 196 -15.16 15.35 8.31
C THR A 196 -14.11 14.24 8.23
N ALA A 197 -14.28 13.28 7.33
CA ALA A 197 -13.34 12.18 7.16
C ALA A 197 -11.96 12.68 6.72
N ALA A 198 -11.92 13.55 5.70
CA ALA A 198 -10.67 14.13 5.19
C ALA A 198 -9.98 15.01 6.25
N GLY A 199 -10.75 15.81 6.98
CA GLY A 199 -10.26 16.66 8.05
C GLY A 199 -9.60 15.88 9.18
N LEU A 200 -10.21 14.79 9.64
CA LEU A 200 -9.63 13.92 10.66
C LEU A 200 -8.29 13.32 10.25
N ILE A 201 -8.19 12.88 9.00
CA ILE A 201 -6.94 12.32 8.47
C ILE A 201 -5.88 13.42 8.37
N THR A 202 -6.25 14.59 7.85
CA THR A 202 -5.33 15.72 7.68
C THR A 202 -4.81 16.24 9.02
N VAL A 203 -5.66 16.38 10.03
CA VAL A 203 -5.24 16.80 11.38
C VAL A 203 -4.29 15.80 12.01
N SER A 204 -4.56 14.50 11.87
CA SER A 204 -3.68 13.45 12.40
C SER A 204 -2.29 13.44 11.75
N TYR A 205 -2.21 13.90 10.50
CA TYR A 205 -0.97 14.04 9.73
C TYR A 205 -0.19 15.32 10.09
N THR A 206 -0.88 16.46 10.31
CA THR A 206 -0.24 17.78 10.52
C THR A 206 0.14 18.06 11.96
N HIS A 207 -0.59 17.52 12.95
CA HIS A 207 -0.35 17.81 14.38
C HIS A 207 1.03 17.40 14.90
N LEU A 208 1.76 16.56 14.16
CA LEU A 208 3.10 16.11 14.55
C LEU A 208 4.24 16.94 13.95
N ARG A 209 3.94 17.85 13.02
CA ARG A 209 4.92 18.85 12.55
C ARG A 209 5.12 20.03 13.52
N ALA A 210 4.20 20.25 14.45
CA ALA A 210 4.23 21.36 15.37
C ALA A 210 5.11 21.12 16.62
N HIS A 211 5.64 19.93 16.82
CA HIS A 211 6.50 19.58 17.96
C HIS A 211 7.99 19.47 17.64
N GLU A 212 8.43 19.76 16.42
CA GLU A 212 9.83 19.72 16.00
C GLU A 212 10.44 21.11 15.69
N THR A 213 10.00 22.16 16.39
CA THR A 213 10.69 23.46 16.38
C THR A 213 11.20 23.83 17.74
#